data_cc497b11e76844538ab376d6c5a543c2
#
_entry.id   cc497b11e76844538ab376d6c5a543c2
#
_cell.length_a   1.000
_cell.length_b   1.000
_cell.length_c   1.000
_cell.angle_alpha   90.00
_cell.angle_beta   90.00
_cell.angle_gamma   90.00
#
_symmetry.space_group_name_H-M   'P 1'
#
loop_
_entity.id
_entity.type
_entity.pdbx_description
1 polymer ?
#
loop_
_entity_poly.entity_id
_entity_poly.type
_entity_poly.pdbx_seq_one_letter_code
_entity_poly.pdbx_strand_id
1 'polypeptide(L)'
;MPRLRKRFDYHRLGLYAVLLGIVAFYLAPIEAGLVTSLKTRTGVIETLPMSPPIYGEFSTASWIAAFDTLSRGLLNSALYAVPATVISAFIGSVAAYGLTQANWKRRYKATFLALFVAGIFIPYQAVLVPVTRFWSNYAQIEGLLTPLWLLGVDRDYTDLVELMITSIAYGIPICTILFRSYYKNMNIEMIEAARLDGASLRRIYRRIVLPLSTPMFAVVLIYQFTQIWNDLLFALVLIQSTSSDAAPAVLILSGLGVSQEGMNFSLQMAGALITALPTIAVYVMFSEEFSEGLAT
;
A
#
# COMPACT_ATOMS: atom_id res chain seq x y z
N MET A 1 6.85 4.51 60.73
CA MET A 1 6.96 4.46 59.27
C MET A 1 6.61 3.07 58.78
N PRO A 2 5.45 2.86 58.15
CA PRO A 2 5.11 1.56 57.61
C PRO A 2 5.81 1.33 56.28
N ARG A 3 6.61 0.26 56.19
CA ARG A 3 7.26 -0.19 54.96
C ARG A 3 6.14 -0.72 54.03
N LEU A 4 5.83 0.04 52.95
CA LEU A 4 5.02 -0.41 51.84
C LEU A 4 5.75 -1.58 51.16
N ARG A 5 5.42 -2.83 51.52
CA ARG A 5 5.76 -4.01 50.75
C ARG A 5 5.00 -3.89 49.44
N LYS A 6 5.69 -3.49 48.32
CA LYS A 6 5.17 -3.65 46.96
C LYS A 6 4.85 -5.13 46.74
N ARG A 7 3.58 -5.48 46.85
CA ARG A 7 3.10 -6.80 46.41
C ARG A 7 3.43 -6.94 44.91
N PHE A 8 4.37 -7.82 44.59
CA PHE A 8 4.62 -8.22 43.20
C PHE A 8 3.31 -8.78 42.63
N ASP A 9 2.77 -8.09 41.65
CA ASP A 9 1.52 -8.47 41.00
C ASP A 9 1.85 -9.53 39.92
N TYR A 10 1.83 -10.78 40.31
CA TYR A 10 2.15 -11.95 39.47
C TYR A 10 1.29 -11.99 38.20
N HIS A 11 0.04 -11.49 38.25
CA HIS A 11 -0.82 -11.39 37.07
C HIS A 11 -0.28 -10.40 36.05
N ARG A 12 0.23 -9.24 36.49
CA ARG A 12 0.85 -8.26 35.59
C ARG A 12 2.15 -8.80 35.02
N LEU A 13 2.96 -9.48 35.83
CA LEU A 13 4.19 -10.11 35.35
C LEU A 13 3.90 -11.16 34.27
N GLY A 14 2.88 -12.03 34.49
CA GLY A 14 2.43 -13.00 33.51
C GLY A 14 1.92 -12.34 32.22
N LEU A 15 1.12 -11.27 32.34
CA LEU A 15 0.65 -10.50 31.18
C LEU A 15 1.81 -9.90 30.37
N TYR A 16 2.77 -9.27 31.03
CA TYR A 16 3.96 -8.71 30.35
C TYR A 16 4.82 -9.79 29.69
N ALA A 17 4.97 -10.96 30.32
CA ALA A 17 5.71 -12.08 29.73
C ALA A 17 5.03 -12.58 28.45
N VAL A 18 3.70 -12.71 28.46
CA VAL A 18 2.93 -13.10 27.27
C VAL A 18 3.03 -12.03 26.16
N LEU A 19 2.87 -10.75 26.52
CA LEU A 19 3.00 -9.66 25.57
C LEU A 19 4.40 -9.61 24.94
N LEU A 20 5.46 -9.75 25.74
CA LEU A 20 6.84 -9.80 25.24
C LEU A 20 7.05 -11.02 24.33
N GLY A 21 6.49 -12.18 24.69
CA GLY A 21 6.56 -13.38 23.85
C GLY A 21 5.88 -13.18 22.49
N ILE A 22 4.71 -12.54 22.47
CA ILE A 22 3.99 -12.20 21.24
C ILE A 22 4.82 -11.22 20.40
N VAL A 23 5.33 -10.15 21.00
CA VAL A 23 6.17 -9.16 20.31
C VAL A 23 7.43 -9.81 19.73
N ALA A 24 8.13 -10.63 20.52
CA ALA A 24 9.32 -11.37 20.07
C ALA A 24 8.97 -12.30 18.88
N PHE A 25 7.85 -13.01 18.95
CA PHE A 25 7.39 -13.89 17.86
C PHE A 25 7.13 -13.12 16.56
N TYR A 26 6.48 -11.95 16.62
CA TYR A 26 6.21 -11.12 15.44
C TYR A 26 7.47 -10.42 14.90
N LEU A 27 8.43 -10.07 15.76
CA LEU A 27 9.68 -9.42 15.33
C LEU A 27 10.74 -10.41 14.84
N ALA A 28 10.67 -11.67 15.25
CA ALA A 28 11.66 -12.69 14.88
C ALA A 28 11.89 -12.84 13.37
N PRO A 29 10.87 -12.87 12.48
CA PRO A 29 11.10 -12.92 11.04
C PRO A 29 11.78 -11.67 10.48
N ILE A 30 11.48 -10.50 11.05
CA ILE A 30 12.07 -9.21 10.63
C ILE A 30 13.54 -9.16 11.05
N GLU A 31 13.83 -9.57 12.27
CA GLU A 31 15.20 -9.69 12.78
C GLU A 31 16.01 -10.70 11.97
N ALA A 32 15.46 -11.89 11.70
CA ALA A 32 16.10 -12.90 10.87
C ALA A 32 16.39 -12.38 9.44
N GLY A 33 15.45 -11.65 8.83
CA GLY A 33 15.64 -11.01 7.53
C GLY A 33 16.74 -9.96 7.55
N LEU A 34 16.74 -9.08 8.57
CA LEU A 34 17.77 -8.05 8.74
C LEU A 34 19.16 -8.67 8.94
N VAL A 35 19.28 -9.63 9.85
CA VAL A 35 20.54 -10.31 10.12
C VAL A 35 21.05 -11.06 8.88
N THR A 36 20.16 -11.78 8.18
CA THR A 36 20.51 -12.48 6.94
C THR A 36 20.96 -11.51 5.83
N SER A 37 20.37 -10.34 5.71
CA SER A 37 20.75 -9.34 4.71
C SER A 37 22.15 -8.77 4.91
N LEU A 38 22.68 -8.86 6.13
CA LEU A 38 24.02 -8.39 6.51
C LEU A 38 25.08 -9.48 6.50
N LYS A 39 24.76 -10.68 6.03
CA LYS A 39 25.70 -11.80 5.91
C LYS A 39 26.22 -11.97 4.50
N THR A 40 27.43 -12.53 4.39
CA THR A 40 27.93 -13.08 3.13
C THR A 40 27.10 -14.29 2.71
N ARG A 41 27.16 -14.69 1.44
CA ARG A 41 26.48 -15.91 0.94
C ARG A 41 26.89 -17.17 1.72
N THR A 42 28.16 -17.30 2.05
CA THR A 42 28.71 -18.40 2.86
C THR A 42 28.16 -18.35 4.29
N GLY A 43 28.17 -17.18 4.93
CA GLY A 43 27.67 -17.00 6.29
C GLY A 43 26.17 -17.35 6.43
N VAL A 44 25.37 -17.12 5.39
CA VAL A 44 23.93 -17.53 5.39
C VAL A 44 23.78 -19.05 5.38
N ILE A 45 24.65 -19.77 4.67
CA ILE A 45 24.58 -21.24 4.56
C ILE A 45 25.10 -21.92 5.82
N GLU A 46 26.14 -21.36 6.43
CA GLU A 46 26.87 -21.97 7.55
C GLU A 46 26.29 -21.63 8.92
N THR A 47 25.46 -20.59 9.02
CA THR A 47 24.95 -20.10 10.30
C THR A 47 23.42 -20.05 10.34
N LEU A 48 22.86 -20.00 11.57
CA LEU A 48 21.41 -19.83 11.74
C LEU A 48 20.96 -18.43 11.29
N PRO A 49 19.73 -18.27 10.77
CA PRO A 49 19.23 -16.99 10.26
C PRO A 49 19.32 -15.83 11.28
N MET A 50 19.04 -16.11 12.55
CA MET A 50 19.04 -15.11 13.64
C MET A 50 20.43 -14.92 14.28
N SER A 51 21.44 -15.76 13.97
CA SER A 51 22.76 -15.58 14.57
C SER A 51 23.44 -14.34 13.99
N PRO A 52 23.98 -13.44 14.82
CA PRO A 52 24.68 -12.27 14.33
C PRO A 52 25.86 -12.63 13.44
N PRO A 53 26.14 -11.86 12.37
CA PRO A 53 27.34 -12.11 11.55
C PRO A 53 28.60 -11.78 12.37
N ILE A 54 29.44 -12.81 12.61
CA ILE A 54 30.67 -12.72 13.41
C ILE A 54 31.86 -13.15 12.54
N TYR A 55 33.04 -12.57 12.76
CA TYR A 55 34.32 -13.03 12.18
C TYR A 55 34.35 -13.16 10.64
N GLY A 56 34.11 -12.05 9.93
CA GLY A 56 34.25 -12.00 8.46
C GLY A 56 33.00 -12.40 7.68
N GLU A 57 31.93 -12.77 8.36
CA GLU A 57 30.62 -13.06 7.73
C GLU A 57 29.79 -11.80 7.46
N PHE A 58 30.12 -10.67 8.10
CA PHE A 58 29.44 -9.40 7.90
C PHE A 58 29.73 -8.81 6.52
N SER A 59 28.70 -8.43 5.79
CA SER A 59 28.81 -7.80 4.49
C SER A 59 27.61 -6.87 4.19
N THR A 60 27.90 -5.69 3.68
CA THR A 60 26.89 -4.76 3.14
C THR A 60 26.78 -4.82 1.62
N ALA A 61 27.55 -5.69 0.96
CA ALA A 61 27.56 -5.82 -0.50
C ALA A 61 26.18 -6.13 -1.09
N SER A 62 25.40 -6.97 -0.38
CA SER A 62 24.02 -7.29 -0.77
C SER A 62 23.09 -6.09 -0.76
N TRP A 63 23.27 -5.14 0.15
CA TRP A 63 22.50 -3.89 0.21
C TRP A 63 22.82 -2.98 -0.96
N ILE A 64 24.10 -2.84 -1.31
CA ILE A 64 24.54 -2.02 -2.45
C ILE A 64 24.00 -2.63 -3.74
N ALA A 65 24.19 -3.93 -3.95
CA ALA A 65 23.72 -4.63 -5.15
C ALA A 65 22.18 -4.63 -5.27
N ALA A 66 21.47 -4.78 -4.15
CA ALA A 66 20.00 -4.70 -4.12
C ALA A 66 19.52 -3.29 -4.48
N PHE A 67 20.14 -2.26 -3.90
CA PHE A 67 19.77 -0.87 -4.20
C PHE A 67 20.03 -0.51 -5.66
N ASP A 68 21.19 -0.87 -6.20
CA ASP A 68 21.52 -0.64 -7.62
C ASP A 68 20.49 -1.30 -8.54
N THR A 69 20.11 -2.55 -8.24
CA THR A 69 19.13 -3.30 -9.05
C THR A 69 17.71 -2.73 -8.91
N LEU A 70 17.32 -2.32 -7.70
CA LEU A 70 15.96 -1.88 -7.41
C LEU A 70 15.72 -0.40 -7.62
N SER A 71 16.75 0.44 -7.74
CA SER A 71 16.64 1.91 -7.76
C SER A 71 15.65 2.43 -8.80
N ARG A 72 15.74 1.93 -10.05
CA ARG A 72 14.79 2.26 -11.11
C ARG A 72 13.38 1.76 -10.78
N GLY A 73 13.27 0.52 -10.31
CA GLY A 73 11.99 -0.06 -9.91
C GLY A 73 11.30 0.68 -8.78
N LEU A 74 12.06 1.22 -7.81
CA LEU A 74 11.52 2.06 -6.74
C LEU A 74 10.93 3.37 -7.30
N LEU A 75 11.61 4.00 -8.26
CA LEU A 75 11.07 5.17 -8.96
C LEU A 75 9.80 4.84 -9.74
N ASN A 76 9.80 3.75 -10.49
CA ASN A 76 8.62 3.28 -11.23
C ASN A 76 7.45 2.98 -10.28
N SER A 77 7.73 2.31 -9.16
CA SER A 77 6.71 2.07 -8.12
C SER A 77 6.14 3.37 -7.58
N ALA A 78 6.96 4.38 -7.31
CA ALA A 78 6.48 5.68 -6.86
C ALA A 78 5.66 6.39 -7.94
N LEU A 79 6.10 6.34 -9.21
CA LEU A 79 5.43 6.98 -10.34
C LEU A 79 4.01 6.46 -10.58
N TYR A 80 3.73 5.18 -10.33
CA TYR A 80 2.37 4.66 -10.50
C TYR A 80 1.59 4.59 -9.18
N ALA A 81 2.21 4.17 -8.08
CA ALA A 81 1.51 3.91 -6.84
C ALA A 81 1.06 5.20 -6.13
N VAL A 82 1.87 6.27 -6.15
CA VAL A 82 1.50 7.54 -5.52
C VAL A 82 0.28 8.17 -6.21
N PRO A 83 0.28 8.40 -7.54
CA PRO A 83 -0.90 8.93 -8.21
C PRO A 83 -2.12 8.00 -8.08
N ALA A 84 -1.93 6.68 -8.23
CA ALA A 84 -3.01 5.72 -8.10
C ALA A 84 -3.67 5.77 -6.72
N THR A 85 -2.88 5.88 -5.66
CA THR A 85 -3.36 6.02 -4.28
C THR A 85 -4.18 7.29 -4.11
N VAL A 86 -3.64 8.44 -4.52
CA VAL A 86 -4.29 9.74 -4.36
C VAL A 86 -5.60 9.81 -5.17
N ILE A 87 -5.56 9.34 -6.42
CA ILE A 87 -6.73 9.40 -7.32
C ILE A 87 -7.83 8.45 -6.82
N SER A 88 -7.50 7.21 -6.44
CA SER A 88 -8.49 6.26 -5.94
C SER A 88 -9.10 6.72 -4.61
N ALA A 89 -8.30 7.27 -3.70
CA ALA A 89 -8.79 7.85 -2.45
C ALA A 89 -9.73 9.04 -2.70
N PHE A 90 -9.35 9.96 -3.59
CA PHE A 90 -10.16 11.11 -3.91
C PHE A 90 -11.49 10.73 -4.58
N ILE A 91 -11.45 9.85 -5.59
CA ILE A 91 -12.66 9.36 -6.28
C ILE A 91 -13.55 8.59 -5.29
N GLY A 92 -12.96 7.74 -4.44
CA GLY A 92 -13.67 7.01 -3.38
C GLY A 92 -14.36 7.94 -2.39
N SER A 93 -13.67 9.02 -1.97
CA SER A 93 -14.24 10.06 -1.10
C SER A 93 -15.43 10.76 -1.75
N VAL A 94 -15.33 11.20 -3.01
CA VAL A 94 -16.41 11.84 -3.75
C VAL A 94 -17.59 10.89 -3.92
N ALA A 95 -17.34 9.63 -4.29
CA ALA A 95 -18.38 8.60 -4.43
C ALA A 95 -19.09 8.34 -3.09
N ALA A 96 -18.34 8.20 -2.01
CA ALA A 96 -18.87 8.03 -0.65
C ALA A 96 -19.74 9.22 -0.22
N TYR A 97 -19.29 10.44 -0.51
CA TYR A 97 -20.07 11.64 -0.24
C TYR A 97 -21.38 11.66 -1.03
N GLY A 98 -21.34 11.33 -2.31
CA GLY A 98 -22.55 11.20 -3.15
C GLY A 98 -23.52 10.15 -2.60
N LEU A 99 -23.03 8.99 -2.19
CA LEU A 99 -23.84 7.92 -1.61
C LEU A 99 -24.48 8.28 -0.25
N THR A 100 -23.82 9.13 0.54
CA THR A 100 -24.34 9.56 1.85
C THR A 100 -25.25 10.77 1.73
N GLN A 101 -24.85 11.81 1.02
CA GLN A 101 -25.44 13.13 1.07
C GLN A 101 -26.35 13.51 -0.11
N ALA A 102 -26.21 12.83 -1.30
CA ALA A 102 -27.08 13.13 -2.42
C ALA A 102 -28.52 12.64 -2.17
N ASN A 103 -29.49 13.41 -2.67
CA ASN A 103 -30.93 13.06 -2.54
C ASN A 103 -31.37 12.05 -3.59
N TRP A 104 -30.74 10.86 -3.59
CA TRP A 104 -31.09 9.77 -4.49
C TRP A 104 -32.11 8.83 -3.85
N LYS A 105 -32.95 8.20 -4.69
CA LYS A 105 -33.86 7.14 -4.21
C LYS A 105 -33.04 6.00 -3.59
N ARG A 106 -33.53 5.45 -2.49
CA ARG A 106 -32.86 4.39 -1.72
C ARG A 106 -32.36 3.22 -2.58
N ARG A 107 -33.16 2.85 -3.61
CA ARG A 107 -32.80 1.76 -4.54
C ARG A 107 -31.48 2.04 -5.27
N TYR A 108 -31.28 3.24 -5.79
CA TYR A 108 -30.03 3.59 -6.50
C TYR A 108 -28.83 3.59 -5.57
N LYS A 109 -28.96 4.17 -4.37
CA LYS A 109 -27.90 4.10 -3.36
C LYS A 109 -27.54 2.67 -3.01
N ALA A 110 -28.54 1.79 -2.85
CA ALA A 110 -28.33 0.38 -2.55
C ALA A 110 -27.63 -0.36 -3.72
N THR A 111 -28.05 -0.09 -4.97
CA THR A 111 -27.42 -0.70 -6.16
C THR A 111 -25.95 -0.31 -6.29
N PHE A 112 -25.62 0.99 -6.21
CA PHE A 112 -24.23 1.43 -6.28
C PHE A 112 -23.39 0.87 -5.13
N LEU A 113 -23.94 0.86 -3.91
CA LEU A 113 -23.28 0.26 -2.78
C LEU A 113 -23.02 -1.24 -3.00
N ALA A 114 -24.00 -1.97 -3.52
CA ALA A 114 -23.87 -3.38 -3.81
C ALA A 114 -22.78 -3.64 -4.89
N LEU A 115 -22.69 -2.77 -5.91
CA LEU A 115 -21.63 -2.85 -6.93
C LEU A 115 -20.24 -2.63 -6.33
N PHE A 116 -20.06 -1.64 -5.46
CA PHE A 116 -18.77 -1.42 -4.78
C PHE A 116 -18.42 -2.60 -3.87
N VAL A 117 -19.38 -3.09 -3.09
CA VAL A 117 -19.18 -4.28 -2.23
C VAL A 117 -18.82 -5.50 -3.08
N ALA A 118 -19.55 -5.75 -4.17
CA ALA A 118 -19.24 -6.85 -5.08
C ALA A 118 -17.82 -6.71 -5.66
N GLY A 119 -17.40 -5.48 -6.04
CA GLY A 119 -16.05 -5.22 -6.53
C GLY A 119 -14.94 -5.60 -5.54
N ILE A 120 -15.16 -5.40 -4.23
CA ILE A 120 -14.20 -5.80 -3.19
C ILE A 120 -14.09 -7.32 -3.07
N PHE A 121 -15.20 -8.05 -3.27
CA PHE A 121 -15.22 -9.52 -3.15
C PHE A 121 -14.75 -10.26 -4.40
N ILE A 122 -14.51 -9.56 -5.52
CA ILE A 122 -13.91 -10.18 -6.70
C ILE A 122 -12.44 -10.48 -6.41
N PRO A 123 -12.02 -11.77 -6.39
CA PRO A 123 -10.62 -12.09 -6.13
C PRO A 123 -9.72 -11.59 -7.27
N TYR A 124 -8.55 -11.07 -6.93
CA TYR A 124 -7.55 -10.57 -7.89
C TYR A 124 -7.29 -11.56 -9.03
N GLN A 125 -7.14 -12.84 -8.68
CA GLN A 125 -6.83 -13.90 -9.64
C GLN A 125 -7.89 -14.03 -10.74
N ALA A 126 -9.15 -13.77 -10.43
CA ALA A 126 -10.24 -13.88 -11.38
C ALA A 126 -10.21 -12.77 -12.46
N VAL A 127 -9.59 -11.62 -12.16
CA VAL A 127 -9.55 -10.47 -13.08
C VAL A 127 -8.25 -10.34 -13.86
N LEU A 128 -7.20 -11.10 -13.55
CA LEU A 128 -5.90 -10.98 -14.21
C LEU A 128 -6.01 -11.16 -15.73
N VAL A 129 -6.59 -12.26 -16.20
CA VAL A 129 -6.77 -12.51 -17.63
C VAL A 129 -7.74 -11.52 -18.31
N PRO A 130 -8.91 -11.21 -17.73
CA PRO A 130 -9.78 -10.17 -18.28
C PRO A 130 -9.10 -8.80 -18.42
N VAL A 131 -8.32 -8.38 -17.42
CA VAL A 131 -7.60 -7.08 -17.43
C VAL A 131 -6.54 -7.05 -18.52
N THR A 132 -5.73 -8.10 -18.64
CA THR A 132 -4.72 -8.18 -19.71
C THR A 132 -5.38 -8.12 -21.09
N ARG A 133 -6.49 -8.85 -21.31
CA ARG A 133 -7.24 -8.80 -22.57
C ARG A 133 -7.88 -7.45 -22.83
N PHE A 134 -8.34 -6.78 -21.79
CA PHE A 134 -8.90 -5.43 -21.91
C PHE A 134 -7.86 -4.45 -22.46
N TRP A 135 -6.68 -4.42 -21.87
CA TRP A 135 -5.61 -3.53 -22.32
C TRP A 135 -5.10 -3.88 -23.71
N SER A 136 -4.82 -5.15 -23.99
CA SER A 136 -4.28 -5.56 -25.28
C SER A 136 -5.25 -5.42 -26.45
N ASN A 137 -6.56 -5.62 -26.24
CA ASN A 137 -7.53 -5.70 -27.35
C ASN A 137 -8.46 -4.49 -27.45
N TYR A 138 -8.75 -3.79 -26.34
CA TYR A 138 -9.80 -2.78 -26.32
C TYR A 138 -9.29 -1.36 -25.98
N ALA A 139 -8.38 -1.23 -25.05
CA ALA A 139 -8.05 0.08 -24.51
C ALA A 139 -6.83 0.76 -25.15
N GLN A 140 -6.09 0.10 -26.02
CA GLN A 140 -4.93 0.58 -26.83
C GLN A 140 -4.49 2.04 -26.56
N ILE A 141 -4.02 2.34 -25.32
CA ILE A 141 -3.72 3.71 -24.89
C ILE A 141 -2.42 4.27 -25.49
N GLU A 142 -1.64 3.43 -26.17
CA GLU A 142 -0.41 3.87 -26.85
C GLU A 142 -0.59 5.11 -27.73
N GLY A 143 -1.71 5.16 -28.48
CA GLY A 143 -2.02 6.32 -29.32
C GLY A 143 -2.23 7.61 -28.53
N LEU A 144 -2.78 7.55 -27.33
CA LEU A 144 -2.95 8.71 -26.45
C LEU A 144 -1.62 9.18 -25.84
N LEU A 145 -0.66 8.25 -25.68
CA LEU A 145 0.64 8.53 -25.08
C LEU A 145 1.70 8.92 -26.12
N THR A 146 1.36 8.97 -27.42
CA THR A 146 2.26 9.38 -28.51
C THR A 146 3.03 10.67 -28.21
N PRO A 147 2.47 11.73 -27.61
CA PRO A 147 3.22 12.93 -27.27
C PRO A 147 4.38 12.67 -26.29
N LEU A 148 4.25 11.69 -25.39
CA LEU A 148 5.30 11.32 -24.44
C LEU A 148 6.46 10.58 -25.14
N TRP A 149 6.15 9.74 -26.14
CA TRP A 149 7.15 9.05 -26.95
C TRP A 149 7.99 10.04 -27.77
N LEU A 150 7.37 11.11 -28.25
CA LEU A 150 8.08 12.18 -28.97
C LEU A 150 9.02 12.98 -28.06
N LEU A 151 8.79 12.97 -26.74
CA LEU A 151 9.67 13.56 -25.73
C LEU A 151 10.78 12.62 -25.27
N GLY A 152 10.88 11.42 -25.84
CA GLY A 152 11.94 10.44 -25.53
C GLY A 152 11.60 9.51 -24.36
N VAL A 153 10.36 9.45 -23.92
CA VAL A 153 9.91 8.45 -22.93
C VAL A 153 9.80 7.09 -23.62
N ASP A 154 10.31 6.04 -22.99
CA ASP A 154 10.24 4.69 -23.53
C ASP A 154 8.78 4.17 -23.57
N ARG A 155 8.46 3.37 -24.60
CA ARG A 155 7.12 2.80 -24.78
C ARG A 155 6.75 1.81 -23.71
N ASP A 156 7.71 1.18 -23.04
CA ASP A 156 7.50 0.29 -21.91
C ASP A 156 6.67 0.96 -20.80
N TYR A 157 6.76 2.29 -20.66
CA TYR A 157 5.96 3.05 -19.69
C TYR A 157 4.44 3.06 -19.98
N THR A 158 4.00 2.57 -21.15
CA THR A 158 2.57 2.29 -21.40
C THR A 158 2.05 1.30 -20.38
N ASP A 159 2.78 0.21 -20.15
CA ASP A 159 2.39 -0.85 -19.20
C ASP A 159 2.28 -0.30 -17.79
N LEU A 160 3.14 0.67 -17.42
CA LEU A 160 3.08 1.32 -16.11
C LEU A 160 1.83 2.20 -15.96
N VAL A 161 1.40 2.88 -17.02
CA VAL A 161 0.14 3.65 -17.03
C VAL A 161 -1.07 2.72 -16.95
N GLU A 162 -1.06 1.59 -17.66
CA GLU A 162 -2.09 0.54 -17.58
C GLU A 162 -2.20 -0.03 -16.15
N LEU A 163 -1.06 -0.31 -15.53
CA LEU A 163 -0.98 -0.75 -14.14
C LEU A 163 -1.55 0.32 -13.18
N MET A 164 -1.21 1.60 -13.39
CA MET A 164 -1.72 2.71 -12.59
C MET A 164 -3.25 2.81 -12.69
N ILE A 165 -3.81 2.80 -13.90
CA ILE A 165 -5.26 2.92 -14.10
C ILE A 165 -5.99 1.70 -13.53
N THR A 166 -5.44 0.51 -13.70
CA THR A 166 -5.97 -0.74 -13.12
C THR A 166 -6.01 -0.65 -11.59
N SER A 167 -4.92 -0.19 -10.98
CA SER A 167 -4.81 -0.02 -9.52
C SER A 167 -5.81 1.03 -8.99
N ILE A 168 -6.02 2.13 -9.75
CA ILE A 168 -7.05 3.13 -9.43
C ILE A 168 -8.43 2.48 -9.43
N ALA A 169 -8.79 1.80 -10.52
CA ALA A 169 -10.11 1.20 -10.68
C ALA A 169 -10.40 0.17 -9.58
N TYR A 170 -9.41 -0.65 -9.23
CA TYR A 170 -9.53 -1.67 -8.20
C TYR A 170 -9.57 -1.09 -6.77
N GLY A 171 -8.91 0.06 -6.55
CA GLY A 171 -8.89 0.75 -5.26
C GLY A 171 -10.14 1.56 -4.93
N ILE A 172 -10.88 2.06 -5.93
CA ILE A 172 -12.06 2.90 -5.72
C ILE A 172 -13.12 2.25 -4.82
N PRO A 173 -13.50 0.97 -4.98
CA PRO A 173 -14.52 0.32 -4.16
C PRO A 173 -14.21 0.37 -2.67
N ILE A 174 -13.03 -0.05 -2.26
CA ILE A 174 -12.64 -0.08 -0.85
C ILE A 174 -12.52 1.32 -0.26
N CYS A 175 -11.91 2.27 -0.99
CA CYS A 175 -11.84 3.66 -0.59
C CYS A 175 -13.25 4.25 -0.38
N THR A 176 -14.20 3.94 -1.28
CA THR A 176 -15.59 4.39 -1.17
C THR A 176 -16.25 3.85 0.11
N ILE A 177 -16.06 2.58 0.43
CA ILE A 177 -16.66 1.97 1.63
C ILE A 177 -16.08 2.58 2.90
N LEU A 178 -14.76 2.76 2.96
CA LEU A 178 -14.08 3.35 4.10
C LEU A 178 -14.56 4.79 4.36
N PHE A 179 -14.52 5.66 3.34
CA PHE A 179 -15.03 7.03 3.47
C PHE A 179 -16.52 7.08 3.78
N ARG A 180 -17.31 6.17 3.20
CA ARG A 180 -18.75 6.13 3.49
C ARG A 180 -19.04 5.78 4.95
N SER A 181 -18.27 4.88 5.54
CA SER A 181 -18.39 4.58 6.97
C SER A 181 -18.13 5.83 7.82
N TYR A 182 -17.05 6.53 7.51
CA TYR A 182 -16.69 7.79 8.19
C TYR A 182 -17.75 8.87 8.00
N TYR A 183 -18.23 9.13 6.77
CA TYR A 183 -19.22 10.18 6.47
C TYR A 183 -20.59 9.93 7.08
N LYS A 184 -20.95 8.69 7.40
CA LYS A 184 -22.18 8.37 8.11
C LYS A 184 -22.14 8.77 9.58
N ASN A 185 -20.95 8.77 10.17
CA ASN A 185 -20.74 9.09 11.58
C ASN A 185 -20.38 10.57 11.80
N MET A 186 -20.17 11.32 10.72
CA MET A 186 -19.87 12.75 10.78
C MET A 186 -21.09 13.52 11.28
N ASN A 187 -20.85 14.61 12.05
CA ASN A 187 -21.92 15.47 12.57
C ASN A 187 -22.77 16.03 11.43
N ILE A 188 -24.01 15.56 11.36
CA ILE A 188 -24.96 15.91 10.29
C ILE A 188 -25.48 17.37 10.43
N GLU A 189 -25.51 17.93 11.63
CA GLU A 189 -26.05 19.26 11.91
C GLU A 189 -25.32 20.37 11.14
N MET A 190 -23.98 20.28 11.03
CA MET A 190 -23.19 21.21 10.25
C MET A 190 -23.54 21.16 8.75
N ILE A 191 -23.82 19.97 8.23
CA ILE A 191 -24.17 19.76 6.82
C ILE A 191 -25.59 20.31 6.57
N GLU A 192 -26.50 20.08 7.50
CA GLU A 192 -27.90 20.59 7.41
C GLU A 192 -27.97 22.11 7.53
N ALA A 193 -27.22 22.72 8.46
CA ALA A 193 -27.12 24.17 8.57
C ALA A 193 -26.62 24.80 7.25
N ALA A 194 -25.54 24.25 6.67
CA ALA A 194 -25.01 24.72 5.39
C ALA A 194 -26.02 24.57 4.23
N ARG A 195 -26.89 23.54 4.26
CA ARG A 195 -27.97 23.36 3.29
C ARG A 195 -29.07 24.40 3.47
N LEU A 196 -29.44 24.73 4.70
CA LEU A 196 -30.41 25.77 5.00
C LEU A 196 -29.91 27.15 4.52
N ASP A 197 -28.60 27.40 4.61
CA ASP A 197 -27.93 28.57 4.04
C ASP A 197 -27.82 28.56 2.51
N GLY A 198 -28.39 27.57 1.84
CA GLY A 198 -28.41 27.45 0.38
C GLY A 198 -27.08 26.97 -0.24
N ALA A 199 -26.16 26.39 0.53
CA ALA A 199 -24.91 25.87 0.00
C ALA A 199 -25.13 24.65 -0.89
N SER A 200 -24.52 24.66 -2.09
CA SER A 200 -24.55 23.50 -3.00
C SER A 200 -23.76 22.32 -2.43
N LEU A 201 -24.08 21.08 -2.83
CA LEU A 201 -23.37 19.87 -2.42
C LEU A 201 -21.86 19.97 -2.64
N ARG A 202 -21.42 20.54 -3.79
CA ARG A 202 -20.00 20.78 -4.08
C ARG A 202 -19.35 21.75 -3.09
N ARG A 203 -20.06 22.81 -2.67
CA ARG A 203 -19.56 23.80 -1.70
C ARG A 203 -19.42 23.16 -0.32
N ILE A 204 -20.42 22.38 0.12
CA ILE A 204 -20.40 21.64 1.38
C ILE A 204 -19.23 20.64 1.39
N TYR A 205 -19.06 19.85 0.31
CA TYR A 205 -17.95 18.90 0.21
C TYR A 205 -16.59 19.61 0.37
N ARG A 206 -16.34 20.66 -0.43
CA ARG A 206 -15.02 21.32 -0.44
C ARG A 206 -14.69 22.10 0.82
N ARG A 207 -15.70 22.71 1.47
CA ARG A 207 -15.49 23.64 2.59
C ARG A 207 -15.73 23.03 3.96
N ILE A 208 -16.47 21.94 4.04
CA ILE A 208 -16.84 21.31 5.31
C ILE A 208 -16.32 19.88 5.33
N VAL A 209 -16.82 19.01 4.43
CA VAL A 209 -16.57 17.58 4.49
C VAL A 209 -15.09 17.24 4.24
N LEU A 210 -14.51 17.77 3.18
CA LEU A 210 -13.12 17.47 2.80
C LEU A 210 -12.10 17.90 3.89
N PRO A 211 -12.16 19.13 4.46
CA PRO A 211 -11.25 19.52 5.54
C PRO A 211 -11.42 18.67 6.81
N LEU A 212 -12.66 18.35 7.19
CA LEU A 212 -12.93 17.51 8.35
C LEU A 212 -12.56 16.05 8.16
N SER A 213 -12.32 15.62 6.93
CA SER A 213 -11.98 14.23 6.58
C SER A 213 -10.49 13.98 6.53
N THR A 214 -9.64 14.97 6.84
CA THR A 214 -8.19 14.83 6.80
C THR A 214 -7.69 13.57 7.55
N PRO A 215 -8.16 13.26 8.77
CA PRO A 215 -7.75 12.05 9.47
C PRO A 215 -8.12 10.77 8.71
N MET A 216 -9.32 10.74 8.12
CA MET A 216 -9.76 9.59 7.32
C MET A 216 -8.99 9.47 6.01
N PHE A 217 -8.60 10.61 5.39
CA PHE A 217 -7.69 10.56 4.23
C PHE A 217 -6.35 9.94 4.59
N ALA A 218 -5.76 10.25 5.73
CA ALA A 218 -4.53 9.62 6.18
C ALA A 218 -4.67 8.09 6.28
N VAL A 219 -5.73 7.59 6.93
CA VAL A 219 -6.04 6.16 7.03
C VAL A 219 -6.16 5.50 5.65
N VAL A 220 -6.95 6.11 4.75
CA VAL A 220 -7.19 5.55 3.42
C VAL A 220 -5.93 5.61 2.56
N LEU A 221 -5.14 6.69 2.63
CA LEU A 221 -3.90 6.82 1.87
C LEU A 221 -2.85 5.81 2.31
N ILE A 222 -2.64 5.60 3.62
CA ILE A 222 -1.73 4.56 4.13
C ILE A 222 -2.18 3.18 3.64
N TYR A 223 -3.46 2.85 3.84
CA TYR A 223 -4.01 1.56 3.44
C TYR A 223 -3.83 1.32 1.92
N GLN A 224 -4.30 2.26 1.11
CA GLN A 224 -4.31 2.13 -0.34
C GLN A 224 -2.90 2.14 -0.93
N PHE A 225 -2.01 3.01 -0.42
CA PHE A 225 -0.60 3.01 -0.82
C PHE A 225 0.06 1.66 -0.54
N THR A 226 -0.12 1.12 0.67
CA THR A 226 0.44 -0.17 1.04
C THR A 226 -0.08 -1.30 0.12
N GLN A 227 -1.35 -1.29 -0.21
CA GLN A 227 -1.94 -2.28 -1.13
C GLN A 227 -1.36 -2.18 -2.54
N ILE A 228 -1.30 -0.98 -3.11
CA ILE A 228 -0.80 -0.76 -4.48
C ILE A 228 0.71 -0.99 -4.55
N TRP A 229 1.48 -0.48 -3.58
CA TRP A 229 2.93 -0.63 -3.55
C TRP A 229 3.39 -2.08 -3.52
N ASN A 230 2.68 -2.94 -2.80
CA ASN A 230 3.02 -4.36 -2.64
C ASN A 230 2.30 -5.28 -3.63
N ASP A 231 1.56 -4.73 -4.60
CA ASP A 231 0.83 -5.55 -5.58
C ASP A 231 1.77 -6.12 -6.65
N LEU A 232 2.05 -7.40 -6.53
CA LEU A 232 2.82 -8.15 -7.51
C LEU A 232 1.93 -8.67 -8.65
N LEU A 233 0.67 -9.00 -8.39
CA LEU A 233 -0.14 -9.79 -9.34
C LEU A 233 -0.49 -8.99 -10.60
N PHE A 234 -0.93 -7.75 -10.47
CA PHE A 234 -1.18 -6.91 -11.65
C PHE A 234 0.12 -6.53 -12.35
N ALA A 235 1.20 -6.24 -11.59
CA ALA A 235 2.51 -5.97 -12.18
C ALA A 235 3.02 -7.17 -13.00
N LEU A 236 2.85 -8.40 -12.51
CA LEU A 236 3.31 -9.63 -13.17
C LEU A 236 2.61 -9.90 -14.50
N VAL A 237 1.33 -9.51 -14.64
CA VAL A 237 0.54 -9.80 -15.85
C VAL A 237 0.49 -8.65 -16.84
N LEU A 238 0.69 -7.41 -16.39
CA LEU A 238 0.70 -6.23 -17.26
C LEU A 238 2.09 -5.88 -17.75
N ILE A 239 3.13 -6.11 -16.94
CA ILE A 239 4.52 -5.84 -17.32
C ILE A 239 5.21 -7.15 -17.63
N GLN A 240 5.61 -7.33 -18.88
CA GLN A 240 6.03 -8.63 -19.44
C GLN A 240 7.35 -9.15 -18.86
N SER A 241 8.22 -8.30 -18.30
CA SER A 241 9.55 -8.70 -17.86
C SER A 241 10.04 -7.89 -16.66
N THR A 242 10.78 -8.55 -15.77
CA THR A 242 11.53 -7.89 -14.68
C THR A 242 12.64 -6.98 -15.20
N SER A 243 13.06 -7.16 -16.46
CA SER A 243 14.08 -6.34 -17.14
C SER A 243 13.49 -5.17 -17.92
N SER A 244 12.16 -5.04 -18.03
CA SER A 244 11.50 -3.88 -18.64
C SER A 244 11.90 -2.57 -17.94
N ASP A 245 12.04 -1.51 -18.70
CA ASP A 245 12.32 -0.19 -18.15
C ASP A 245 11.20 0.34 -17.25
N ALA A 246 9.99 -0.16 -17.43
CA ALA A 246 8.81 0.15 -16.62
C ALA A 246 8.62 -0.76 -15.39
N ALA A 247 9.48 -1.76 -15.18
CA ALA A 247 9.28 -2.73 -14.10
C ALA A 247 9.28 -2.05 -12.70
N PRO A 248 8.23 -2.25 -11.88
CA PRO A 248 8.18 -1.74 -10.51
C PRO A 248 9.05 -2.60 -9.57
N ALA A 249 9.38 -2.04 -8.40
CA ALA A 249 10.28 -2.66 -7.43
C ALA A 249 9.83 -4.06 -7.00
N VAL A 250 8.52 -4.27 -6.77
CA VAL A 250 7.98 -5.56 -6.34
C VAL A 250 8.16 -6.65 -7.41
N LEU A 251 8.05 -6.28 -8.70
CA LEU A 251 8.27 -7.20 -9.80
C LEU A 251 9.75 -7.58 -9.92
N ILE A 252 10.66 -6.60 -9.84
CA ILE A 252 12.10 -6.84 -9.84
C ILE A 252 12.51 -7.69 -8.63
N LEU A 253 11.97 -7.37 -7.45
CA LEU A 253 12.22 -8.10 -6.20
C LEU A 253 11.82 -9.58 -6.32
N SER A 254 10.75 -9.91 -7.02
CA SER A 254 10.28 -11.28 -7.19
C SER A 254 11.31 -12.19 -7.88
N GLY A 255 12.19 -11.63 -8.72
CA GLY A 255 13.29 -12.32 -9.38
C GLY A 255 14.67 -12.10 -8.73
N LEU A 256 14.76 -11.21 -7.74
CA LEU A 256 16.03 -10.83 -7.15
C LEU A 256 16.68 -11.99 -6.38
N GLY A 257 17.95 -12.22 -6.64
CA GLY A 257 18.71 -13.28 -5.97
C GLY A 257 18.46 -14.69 -6.50
N VAL A 258 17.61 -14.87 -7.51
CA VAL A 258 17.38 -16.16 -8.19
C VAL A 258 18.41 -16.34 -9.29
N SER A 259 19.20 -17.42 -9.24
CA SER A 259 20.18 -17.78 -10.27
C SER A 259 20.22 -19.29 -10.49
N GLN A 260 20.92 -19.74 -11.54
CA GLN A 260 21.14 -21.18 -11.81
C GLN A 260 21.94 -21.85 -10.69
N GLU A 261 22.72 -21.09 -9.94
CA GLU A 261 23.52 -21.58 -8.80
C GLU A 261 22.71 -21.64 -7.48
N GLY A 262 21.43 -21.33 -7.50
CA GLY A 262 20.53 -21.27 -6.35
C GLY A 262 20.17 -19.87 -5.91
N MET A 263 19.56 -19.74 -4.74
CA MET A 263 19.06 -18.47 -4.21
C MET A 263 20.13 -17.73 -3.39
N ASN A 264 20.28 -16.44 -3.63
CA ASN A 264 21.06 -15.54 -2.79
C ASN A 264 20.14 -14.86 -1.76
N PHE A 265 19.98 -15.51 -0.61
CA PHE A 265 19.09 -15.01 0.45
C PHE A 265 19.53 -13.67 1.03
N SER A 266 20.84 -13.37 1.12
CA SER A 266 21.31 -12.07 1.59
C SER A 266 20.83 -10.95 0.68
N LEU A 267 20.94 -11.12 -0.63
CA LEU A 267 20.50 -10.17 -1.65
C LEU A 267 18.98 -10.00 -1.63
N GLN A 268 18.25 -11.12 -1.52
CA GLN A 268 16.79 -11.11 -1.47
C GLN A 268 16.25 -10.41 -0.22
N MET A 269 16.84 -10.68 0.95
CA MET A 269 16.45 -10.04 2.20
C MET A 269 16.79 -8.54 2.20
N ALA A 270 17.96 -8.15 1.69
CA ALA A 270 18.32 -6.74 1.51
C ALA A 270 17.32 -6.03 0.59
N GLY A 271 16.96 -6.62 -0.56
CA GLY A 271 15.98 -6.09 -1.48
C GLY A 271 14.59 -5.97 -0.86
N ALA A 272 14.14 -6.97 -0.11
CA ALA A 272 12.86 -6.93 0.58
C ALA A 272 12.79 -5.79 1.61
N LEU A 273 13.86 -5.60 2.39
CA LEU A 273 13.94 -4.51 3.37
C LEU A 273 13.96 -3.13 2.68
N ILE A 274 14.74 -2.97 1.60
CA ILE A 274 14.75 -1.73 0.81
C ILE A 274 13.36 -1.43 0.25
N THR A 275 12.69 -2.42 -0.31
CA THR A 275 11.34 -2.25 -0.89
C THR A 275 10.28 -1.96 0.17
N ALA A 276 10.47 -2.38 1.41
CA ALA A 276 9.57 -2.08 2.53
C ALA A 276 9.71 -0.63 3.06
N LEU A 277 10.85 0.05 2.85
CA LEU A 277 11.11 1.38 3.40
C LEU A 277 10.05 2.43 3.02
N PRO A 278 9.57 2.52 1.76
CA PRO A 278 8.57 3.53 1.40
C PRO A 278 7.23 3.33 2.12
N THR A 279 6.80 2.09 2.35
CA THR A 279 5.56 1.83 3.10
C THR A 279 5.70 2.22 4.57
N ILE A 280 6.86 1.96 5.17
CA ILE A 280 7.18 2.40 6.52
C ILE A 280 7.24 3.93 6.59
N ALA A 281 7.86 4.58 5.62
CA ALA A 281 7.95 6.04 5.55
C ALA A 281 6.56 6.69 5.47
N VAL A 282 5.68 6.17 4.62
CA VAL A 282 4.29 6.67 4.51
C VAL A 282 3.54 6.48 5.83
N TYR A 283 3.69 5.32 6.48
CA TYR A 283 3.08 5.09 7.80
C TYR A 283 3.56 6.09 8.85
N VAL A 284 4.88 6.33 8.92
CA VAL A 284 5.47 7.28 9.89
C VAL A 284 5.02 8.71 9.60
N MET A 285 4.95 9.12 8.32
CA MET A 285 4.51 10.47 7.93
C MET A 285 3.07 10.80 8.35
N PHE A 286 2.18 9.81 8.33
CA PHE A 286 0.75 9.99 8.64
C PHE A 286 0.34 9.34 9.97
N SER A 287 1.30 9.00 10.85
CA SER A 287 1.02 8.25 12.08
C SER A 287 0.14 9.00 13.08
N GLU A 288 0.27 10.33 13.16
CA GLU A 288 -0.53 11.17 14.06
C GLU A 288 -1.98 11.22 13.58
N GLU A 289 -2.22 11.56 12.32
CA GLU A 289 -3.55 11.60 11.71
C GLU A 289 -4.22 10.22 11.67
N PHE A 290 -3.40 9.15 11.50
CA PHE A 290 -3.89 7.78 11.54
C PHE A 290 -4.45 7.44 12.93
N SER A 291 -3.76 7.83 14.01
CA SER A 291 -4.22 7.59 15.37
C SER A 291 -5.52 8.32 15.68
N GLU A 292 -5.70 9.54 15.18
CA GLU A 292 -6.93 10.32 15.29
C GLU A 292 -8.08 9.69 14.48
N GLY A 293 -7.80 9.22 13.27
CA GLY A 293 -8.79 8.61 12.40
C GLY A 293 -9.34 7.27 12.87
N LEU A 294 -8.60 6.53 13.70
CA LEU A 294 -9.07 5.30 14.33
C LEU A 294 -9.85 5.55 15.64
N ALA A 295 -9.69 6.71 16.26
CA ALA A 295 -10.36 7.06 17.51
C ALA A 295 -11.78 7.63 17.30
N THR A 296 -12.14 7.98 16.07
CA THR A 296 -13.45 8.52 15.65
C THR A 296 -14.29 7.44 14.98
#